data_a348dbda79f56a6d1ea2fef3c919e784
#
_entry.id   a348dbda79f56a6d1ea2fef3c919e784
#
_cell.length_a   1.000
_cell.length_b   1.000
_cell.length_c   1.000
_cell.angle_alpha   90.00
_cell.angle_beta   90.00
_cell.angle_gamma   90.00
#
_symmetry.space_group_name_H-M   'P 1'
#
loop_
_entity.id
_entity.type
_entity.pdbx_description
1 polymer ?
#
loop_
_entity_poly.entity_id
_entity_poly.type
_entity_poly.pdbx_seq_one_letter_code
_entity_poly.pdbx_strand_id
1 'polypeptide(L)'
;QMCDGDSPLLPHQELRILADFEQSEEWLLEPGDMLYLPPRLAHYGTAENDCMTYSIGFRAPSAAEVLTHYTDFLAQFLPDEERYSDAGARPTSDPHQIQRDSLDRLKALLAEHMSDERMLLTWFGQFMTEPRYPERVAGTAIEDAELLEALQQGALLVRNPSARLAWSEVDDDLLLFASGNSR
;
A
#
# COMPACT_ATOMS: atom_id res chain seq x y z
N GLN A 1 6.07 -28.08 3.47
CA GLN A 1 5.76 -28.31 4.88
C GLN A 1 5.25 -27.00 5.49
N MET A 2 4.21 -27.02 6.28
CA MET A 2 3.62 -25.86 6.98
C MET A 2 3.46 -26.16 8.46
N CYS A 3 3.48 -25.12 9.30
CA CYS A 3 3.15 -25.22 10.72
C CYS A 3 2.44 -23.96 11.21
N ASP A 4 1.75 -24.05 12.32
CA ASP A 4 1.21 -22.90 13.05
C ASP A 4 2.38 -22.10 13.65
N GLY A 5 2.46 -20.81 13.34
CA GLY A 5 3.61 -19.97 13.58
C GLY A 5 3.78 -19.44 15.02
N ASP A 6 3.38 -20.17 16.05
CA ASP A 6 3.45 -19.73 17.45
C ASP A 6 4.81 -20.01 18.14
N SER A 7 5.74 -20.67 17.45
CA SER A 7 7.09 -20.89 17.97
C SER A 7 7.89 -19.58 18.02
N PRO A 8 8.74 -19.38 19.05
CA PRO A 8 9.63 -18.23 19.11
C PRO A 8 10.60 -18.19 17.92
N LEU A 9 10.98 -16.98 17.53
CA LEU A 9 11.97 -16.81 16.47
C LEU A 9 13.39 -17.04 16.98
N LEU A 10 14.25 -17.57 16.13
CA LEU A 10 15.70 -17.64 16.42
C LEU A 10 16.24 -16.22 16.61
N PRO A 11 16.98 -15.95 17.70
CA PRO A 11 17.57 -14.66 17.95
C PRO A 11 18.70 -14.35 16.96
N HIS A 12 18.93 -13.07 16.70
CA HIS A 12 20.05 -12.54 15.92
C HIS A 12 20.09 -13.00 14.44
N GLN A 13 18.93 -13.33 13.86
CA GLN A 13 18.79 -13.64 12.44
C GLN A 13 18.09 -12.49 11.71
N GLU A 14 18.55 -12.15 10.50
CA GLU A 14 17.86 -11.17 9.64
C GLU A 14 16.52 -11.72 9.11
N LEU A 15 16.48 -13.02 8.89
CA LEU A 15 15.26 -13.70 8.49
C LEU A 15 14.47 -14.16 9.71
N ARG A 16 13.15 -14.12 9.61
CA ARG A 16 12.24 -14.62 10.65
C ARG A 16 12.15 -16.14 10.58
N ILE A 17 13.07 -16.82 11.28
CA ILE A 17 13.15 -18.27 11.33
C ILE A 17 12.60 -18.73 12.66
N LEU A 18 11.68 -19.69 12.64
CA LEU A 18 11.14 -20.31 13.85
C LEU A 18 12.22 -21.15 14.53
N ALA A 19 12.29 -21.09 15.87
CA ALA A 19 13.22 -21.93 16.64
C ALA A 19 12.82 -23.41 16.55
N ASP A 20 11.53 -23.68 16.60
CA ASP A 20 10.96 -25.00 16.45
C ASP A 20 9.95 -24.99 15.31
N PHE A 21 10.06 -25.97 14.42
CA PHE A 21 9.15 -26.13 13.29
C PHE A 21 8.47 -27.49 13.39
N GLU A 22 7.24 -27.51 13.87
CA GLU A 22 6.41 -28.71 13.91
C GLU A 22 5.57 -28.78 12.63
N GLN A 23 5.87 -29.75 11.80
CA GLN A 23 5.18 -29.96 10.54
C GLN A 23 3.72 -30.36 10.78
N SER A 24 2.79 -29.59 10.22
CA SER A 24 1.35 -29.94 10.24
C SER A 24 0.89 -30.58 8.92
N GLU A 25 1.43 -30.08 7.80
CA GLU A 25 1.06 -30.56 6.47
C GLU A 25 2.28 -30.60 5.53
N GLU A 26 2.24 -31.51 4.57
CA GLU A 26 3.29 -31.66 3.56
C GLU A 26 2.70 -31.93 2.19
N TRP A 27 3.28 -31.32 1.17
CA TRP A 27 2.93 -31.53 -0.23
C TRP A 27 4.19 -31.77 -1.06
N LEU A 28 4.10 -32.74 -1.94
CA LEU A 28 5.04 -32.88 -3.05
C LEU A 28 4.46 -32.11 -4.24
N LEU A 29 5.20 -31.11 -4.72
CA LEU A 29 4.77 -30.26 -5.83
C LEU A 29 5.52 -30.70 -7.11
N GLU A 30 4.77 -30.82 -8.18
CA GLU A 30 5.30 -31.18 -9.52
C GLU A 30 5.38 -29.93 -10.42
N PRO A 31 6.09 -30.02 -11.57
CA PRO A 31 6.14 -28.91 -12.50
C PRO A 31 4.74 -28.47 -12.98
N GLY A 32 4.42 -27.21 -12.79
CA GLY A 32 3.10 -26.62 -13.09
C GLY A 32 2.18 -26.46 -11.89
N ASP A 33 2.53 -27.04 -10.75
CA ASP A 33 1.77 -26.84 -9.52
C ASP A 33 1.99 -25.44 -8.94
N MET A 34 0.95 -24.94 -8.28
CA MET A 34 0.97 -23.69 -7.56
C MET A 34 0.44 -23.89 -6.13
N LEU A 35 1.24 -23.51 -5.14
CA LEU A 35 0.87 -23.52 -3.73
C LEU A 35 0.59 -22.09 -3.26
N TYR A 36 -0.60 -21.84 -2.74
CA TYR A 36 -0.92 -20.60 -2.04
C TYR A 36 -0.61 -20.75 -0.56
N LEU A 37 0.23 -19.85 -0.07
CA LEU A 37 0.59 -19.76 1.35
C LEU A 37 -0.06 -18.49 1.94
N PRO A 38 -1.05 -18.62 2.84
CA PRO A 38 -1.65 -17.47 3.48
C PRO A 38 -0.66 -16.73 4.39
N PRO A 39 -0.93 -15.45 4.69
CA PRO A 39 -0.08 -14.67 5.61
C PRO A 39 0.03 -15.36 6.98
N ARG A 40 1.21 -15.24 7.60
CA ARG A 40 1.55 -15.77 8.93
C ARG A 40 1.66 -17.30 9.02
N LEU A 41 1.55 -18.00 7.92
CA LEU A 41 1.80 -19.43 7.90
C LEU A 41 3.29 -19.69 7.68
N ALA A 42 3.94 -20.32 8.65
CA ALA A 42 5.33 -20.72 8.51
C ALA A 42 5.43 -21.88 7.52
N HIS A 43 6.42 -21.85 6.65
CA HIS A 43 6.62 -22.85 5.62
C HIS A 43 8.11 -23.12 5.39
N TYR A 44 8.39 -24.33 5.01
CA TYR A 44 9.72 -24.81 4.68
C TYR A 44 9.68 -25.61 3.38
N GLY A 45 10.54 -25.27 2.43
CA GLY A 45 10.64 -25.96 1.13
C GLY A 45 11.96 -26.70 1.00
N THR A 46 11.90 -27.95 0.57
CA THR A 46 13.07 -28.80 0.26
C THR A 46 13.00 -29.19 -1.20
N ALA A 47 14.11 -29.07 -1.91
CA ALA A 47 14.22 -29.58 -3.26
C ALA A 47 14.53 -31.09 -3.25
N GLU A 48 13.68 -31.89 -3.89
CA GLU A 48 13.89 -33.34 -4.04
C GLU A 48 14.87 -33.65 -5.19
N ASN A 49 14.93 -32.77 -6.18
CA ASN A 49 15.80 -32.89 -7.35
C ASN A 49 16.14 -31.49 -7.90
N ASP A 50 16.80 -31.42 -9.04
CA ASP A 50 17.04 -30.16 -9.74
C ASP A 50 15.70 -29.51 -10.10
N CYS A 51 15.38 -28.38 -9.46
CA CYS A 51 14.13 -27.69 -9.66
C CYS A 51 14.29 -26.18 -9.63
N MET A 52 13.29 -25.48 -10.13
CA MET A 52 13.17 -24.03 -10.05
C MET A 52 11.78 -23.67 -9.48
N THR A 53 11.78 -22.88 -8.42
CA THR A 53 10.54 -22.39 -7.79
C THR A 53 10.46 -20.87 -7.93
N TYR A 54 9.33 -20.37 -8.40
CA TYR A 54 9.02 -18.96 -8.44
C TYR A 54 8.14 -18.58 -7.25
N SER A 55 8.57 -17.58 -6.47
CA SER A 55 7.76 -17.00 -5.42
C SER A 55 7.13 -15.69 -5.90
N ILE A 56 5.80 -15.64 -5.88
CA ILE A 56 5.03 -14.44 -6.20
C ILE A 56 4.46 -13.92 -4.88
N GLY A 57 5.02 -12.82 -4.38
CA GLY A 57 4.60 -12.23 -3.11
C GLY A 57 3.66 -11.05 -3.32
N PHE A 58 2.53 -11.07 -2.60
CA PHE A 58 1.63 -9.93 -2.46
C PHE A 58 1.81 -9.36 -1.06
N ARG A 59 2.35 -8.15 -0.98
CA ARG A 59 2.52 -7.46 0.29
C ARG A 59 1.48 -6.36 0.43
N ALA A 60 0.58 -6.50 1.39
CA ALA A 60 -0.26 -5.39 1.82
C ALA A 60 0.59 -4.37 2.60
N PRO A 61 0.29 -3.07 2.48
CA PRO A 61 0.96 -2.05 3.30
C PRO A 61 0.65 -2.26 4.78
N SER A 62 1.62 -2.00 5.63
CA SER A 62 1.40 -1.96 7.08
C SER A 62 0.62 -0.71 7.48
N ALA A 63 -0.02 -0.74 8.66
CA ALA A 63 -0.70 0.45 9.18
C ALA A 63 0.25 1.66 9.32
N ALA A 64 1.52 1.42 9.66
CA ALA A 64 2.52 2.48 9.74
C ALA A 64 2.82 3.10 8.37
N GLU A 65 3.00 2.27 7.34
CA GLU A 65 3.18 2.74 5.96
C GLU A 65 1.96 3.56 5.50
N VAL A 66 0.74 3.05 5.73
CA VAL A 66 -0.50 3.77 5.38
C VAL A 66 -0.56 5.14 6.04
N LEU A 67 -0.36 5.20 7.35
CA LEU A 67 -0.44 6.46 8.10
C LEU A 67 0.64 7.45 7.67
N THR A 68 1.89 7.01 7.53
CA THR A 68 2.99 7.89 7.13
C THR A 68 2.78 8.46 5.73
N HIS A 69 2.56 7.59 4.74
CA HIS A 69 2.43 8.04 3.36
C HIS A 69 1.15 8.83 3.10
N TYR A 70 0.05 8.50 3.78
CA TYR A 70 -1.18 9.27 3.64
C TYR A 70 -1.05 10.66 4.25
N THR A 71 -0.44 10.79 5.43
CA THR A 71 -0.23 12.11 6.02
C THR A 71 0.75 12.96 5.21
N ASP A 72 1.80 12.36 4.66
CA ASP A 72 2.72 13.05 3.75
C ASP A 72 2.01 13.52 2.47
N PHE A 73 1.09 12.72 1.95
CA PHE A 73 0.26 13.10 0.81
C PHE A 73 -0.68 14.27 1.15
N LEU A 74 -1.41 14.19 2.26
CA LEU A 74 -2.30 15.25 2.71
C LEU A 74 -1.56 16.58 2.94
N ALA A 75 -0.39 16.52 3.54
CA ALA A 75 0.40 17.71 3.86
C ALA A 75 0.73 18.57 2.64
N GLN A 76 0.74 17.98 1.42
CA GLN A 76 1.01 18.72 0.18
C GLN A 76 -0.14 19.65 -0.23
N PHE A 77 -1.35 19.42 0.30
CA PHE A 77 -2.54 20.20 -0.05
C PHE A 77 -2.97 21.17 1.05
N LEU A 78 -2.32 21.10 2.22
CA LEU A 78 -2.64 21.99 3.33
C LEU A 78 -1.93 23.34 3.16
N PRO A 79 -2.62 24.46 3.34
CA PRO A 79 -2.01 25.78 3.30
C PRO A 79 -1.02 25.98 4.46
N ASP A 80 0.07 26.66 4.21
CA ASP A 80 1.08 26.97 5.26
C ASP A 80 0.52 27.85 6.38
N GLU A 81 -0.55 28.61 6.11
CA GLU A 81 -1.23 29.47 7.07
C GLU A 81 -2.16 28.70 8.00
N GLU A 82 -2.53 27.49 7.65
CA GLU A 82 -3.39 26.65 8.49
C GLU A 82 -2.61 26.13 9.68
N ARG A 83 -2.99 26.59 10.85
CA ARG A 83 -2.30 26.34 12.10
C ARG A 83 -3.24 25.82 13.16
N TYR A 84 -2.73 24.94 14.02
CA TYR A 84 -3.41 24.67 15.27
C TYR A 84 -3.67 25.99 16.02
N SER A 85 -4.89 26.18 16.50
CA SER A 85 -5.27 27.38 17.25
C SER A 85 -5.78 27.02 18.63
N ASP A 86 -5.29 27.74 19.62
CA ASP A 86 -5.75 27.72 21.01
C ASP A 86 -6.63 28.94 21.36
N ALA A 87 -7.07 29.67 20.32
CA ALA A 87 -7.96 30.82 20.51
C ALA A 87 -9.20 30.44 21.33
N GLY A 88 -9.50 31.23 22.37
CA GLY A 88 -10.56 30.96 23.32
C GLY A 88 -10.26 29.86 24.36
N ALA A 89 -9.02 29.38 24.44
CA ALA A 89 -8.62 28.48 25.53
C ALA A 89 -8.71 29.19 26.88
N ARG A 90 -9.11 28.45 27.91
CA ARG A 90 -9.17 28.98 29.27
C ARG A 90 -7.76 29.04 29.88
N PRO A 91 -7.43 30.08 30.65
CA PRO A 91 -6.17 30.13 31.40
C PRO A 91 -6.04 28.90 32.32
N THR A 92 -4.87 28.33 32.38
CA THR A 92 -4.55 27.27 33.34
C THR A 92 -3.74 27.80 34.48
N SER A 93 -3.86 27.17 35.65
CA SER A 93 -3.03 27.46 36.83
C SER A 93 -1.65 26.82 36.72
N ASP A 94 -1.49 25.79 35.89
CA ASP A 94 -0.22 25.12 35.63
C ASP A 94 0.14 25.27 34.15
N PRO A 95 1.14 26.08 33.78
CA PRO A 95 1.55 26.32 32.40
C PRO A 95 2.20 25.10 31.74
N HIS A 96 2.54 24.06 32.51
CA HIS A 96 3.12 22.82 31.98
C HIS A 96 2.06 21.75 31.67
N GLN A 97 0.82 22.00 32.07
CA GLN A 97 -0.27 21.05 31.83
C GLN A 97 -0.82 21.18 30.40
N ILE A 98 -0.81 20.09 29.63
CA ILE A 98 -1.59 19.97 28.40
C ILE A 98 -3.04 19.73 28.80
N GLN A 99 -3.91 20.70 28.51
CA GLN A 99 -5.32 20.63 28.87
C GLN A 99 -6.07 19.66 27.95
N ARG A 100 -7.18 19.14 28.47
CA ARG A 100 -8.06 18.26 27.72
C ARG A 100 -8.60 18.94 26.47
N ASP A 101 -8.96 20.20 26.55
CA ASP A 101 -9.47 20.99 25.43
C ASP A 101 -8.46 21.10 24.28
N SER A 102 -7.16 21.16 24.58
CA SER A 102 -6.10 21.16 23.56
C SER A 102 -6.05 19.85 22.78
N LEU A 103 -6.21 18.73 23.49
CA LEU A 103 -6.27 17.40 22.85
C LEU A 103 -7.52 17.25 21.98
N ASP A 104 -8.66 17.77 22.43
CA ASP A 104 -9.91 17.67 21.69
C ASP A 104 -9.88 18.55 20.42
N ARG A 105 -9.25 19.72 20.45
CA ARG A 105 -8.96 20.56 19.27
C ARG A 105 -8.03 19.86 18.28
N LEU A 106 -6.95 19.25 18.80
CA LEU A 106 -6.02 18.49 17.94
C LEU A 106 -6.72 17.32 17.25
N LYS A 107 -7.59 16.59 17.96
CA LYS A 107 -8.39 15.52 17.35
C LYS A 107 -9.34 16.03 16.29
N ALA A 108 -9.98 17.19 16.52
CA ALA A 108 -10.86 17.80 15.55
C ALA A 108 -10.13 18.18 14.27
N LEU A 109 -8.95 18.81 14.38
CA LEU A 109 -8.06 19.15 13.28
C LEU A 109 -7.68 17.89 12.46
N LEU A 110 -7.24 16.84 13.14
CA LEU A 110 -6.89 15.59 12.46
C LEU A 110 -8.10 14.95 11.77
N ALA A 111 -9.25 14.92 12.44
CA ALA A 111 -10.45 14.34 11.87
C ALA A 111 -10.96 15.10 10.65
N GLU A 112 -10.84 16.43 10.64
CA GLU A 112 -11.23 17.29 9.53
C GLU A 112 -10.48 16.93 8.24
N HIS A 113 -9.16 16.77 8.35
CA HIS A 113 -8.33 16.50 7.17
C HIS A 113 -8.26 15.01 6.79
N MET A 114 -8.46 14.10 7.73
CA MET A 114 -8.36 12.66 7.47
C MET A 114 -9.68 12.02 7.02
N SER A 115 -10.79 12.75 6.99
CA SER A 115 -12.13 12.21 6.67
C SER A 115 -12.53 12.37 5.21
N ASP A 116 -11.72 13.02 4.37
CA ASP A 116 -12.01 13.17 2.95
C ASP A 116 -11.81 11.84 2.21
N GLU A 117 -12.93 11.22 1.87
CA GLU A 117 -12.95 9.90 1.22
C GLU A 117 -12.35 9.92 -0.18
N ARG A 118 -12.56 11.03 -0.93
CA ARG A 118 -12.00 11.19 -2.27
C ARG A 118 -10.46 11.33 -2.22
N MET A 119 -9.95 12.11 -1.27
CA MET A 119 -8.51 12.26 -1.04
C MET A 119 -7.86 10.94 -0.62
N LEU A 120 -8.51 10.23 0.31
CA LEU A 120 -8.03 8.93 0.76
C LEU A 120 -7.99 7.92 -0.39
N LEU A 121 -9.03 7.84 -1.20
CA LEU A 121 -9.11 6.95 -2.36
C LEU A 121 -8.07 7.33 -3.42
N THR A 122 -7.91 8.62 -3.70
CA THR A 122 -6.92 9.11 -4.66
C THR A 122 -5.51 8.71 -4.24
N TRP A 123 -5.16 8.99 -3.00
CA TRP A 123 -3.87 8.56 -2.45
C TRP A 123 -3.69 7.05 -2.51
N PHE A 124 -4.69 6.28 -2.06
CA PHE A 124 -4.58 4.83 -2.00
C PHE A 124 -4.42 4.20 -3.38
N GLY A 125 -5.17 4.67 -4.36
CA GLY A 125 -5.05 4.22 -5.75
C GLY A 125 -3.67 4.51 -6.35
N GLN A 126 -3.13 5.70 -6.12
CA GLN A 126 -1.76 6.06 -6.53
C GLN A 126 -0.73 5.17 -5.82
N PHE A 127 -0.81 5.05 -4.50
CA PHE A 127 0.09 4.25 -3.67
C PHE A 127 0.11 2.77 -4.08
N MET A 128 -1.05 2.17 -4.31
CA MET A 128 -1.17 0.76 -4.70
C MET A 128 -0.73 0.48 -6.14
N THR A 129 -0.75 1.48 -6.99
CA THR A 129 -0.33 1.35 -8.40
C THR A 129 1.11 1.82 -8.64
N GLU A 130 1.77 2.42 -7.66
CA GLU A 130 3.16 2.84 -7.77
C GLU A 130 4.06 1.64 -8.14
N PRO A 131 4.84 1.74 -9.23
CA PRO A 131 5.70 0.65 -9.66
C PRO A 131 6.91 0.53 -8.73
N ARG A 132 7.18 -0.69 -8.24
CA ARG A 132 8.37 -0.96 -7.43
C ARG A 132 9.68 -0.69 -8.19
N TYR A 133 9.64 -0.83 -9.51
CA TYR A 133 10.76 -0.66 -10.43
C TYR A 133 10.33 0.25 -11.58
N PRO A 134 10.34 1.59 -11.38
CA PRO A 134 9.86 2.54 -12.39
C PRO A 134 10.58 2.41 -13.73
N GLU A 135 11.86 2.06 -13.71
CA GLU A 135 12.69 1.84 -14.89
C GLU A 135 12.21 0.67 -15.78
N ARG A 136 11.37 -0.21 -15.26
CA ARG A 136 10.78 -1.35 -16.00
C ARG A 136 9.45 -1.01 -16.66
N VAL A 137 8.86 0.10 -16.32
CA VAL A 137 7.66 0.60 -16.99
C VAL A 137 8.09 1.26 -18.30
N ALA A 138 8.47 0.43 -19.26
CA ALA A 138 8.87 0.91 -20.56
C ALA A 138 7.62 1.36 -21.34
N GLY A 139 7.74 2.50 -21.99
CA GLY A 139 6.72 3.05 -22.89
C GLY A 139 7.15 4.44 -23.34
N THR A 140 6.78 4.80 -24.54
CA THR A 140 6.89 6.19 -25.01
C THR A 140 5.59 6.88 -24.64
N ALA A 141 5.66 8.04 -24.01
CA ALA A 141 4.48 8.87 -23.82
C ALA A 141 3.89 9.21 -25.19
N ILE A 142 2.58 9.06 -25.29
CA ILE A 142 1.82 9.45 -26.47
C ILE A 142 0.93 10.63 -26.06
N GLU A 143 0.86 11.64 -26.93
CA GLU A 143 -0.03 12.77 -26.70
C GLU A 143 -1.50 12.38 -26.85
N ASP A 144 -2.39 13.00 -26.07
CA ASP A 144 -3.81 12.66 -26.04
C ASP A 144 -4.45 12.75 -27.45
N ALA A 145 -4.07 13.72 -28.26
CA ALA A 145 -4.57 13.87 -29.63
C ALA A 145 -4.12 12.73 -30.55
N GLU A 146 -2.89 12.30 -30.44
CA GLU A 146 -2.32 11.19 -31.21
C GLU A 146 -2.99 9.85 -30.80
N LEU A 147 -3.22 9.68 -29.49
CA LEU A 147 -3.94 8.52 -28.96
C LEU A 147 -5.37 8.45 -29.51
N LEU A 148 -6.09 9.56 -29.50
CA LEU A 148 -7.45 9.64 -30.00
C LEU A 148 -7.51 9.35 -31.50
N GLU A 149 -6.59 9.89 -32.29
CA GLU A 149 -6.50 9.62 -33.73
C GLU A 149 -6.23 8.13 -33.99
N ALA A 150 -5.28 7.52 -33.28
CA ALA A 150 -4.97 6.10 -33.42
C ALA A 150 -6.18 5.23 -33.10
N LEU A 151 -6.93 5.54 -32.04
CA LEU A 151 -8.17 4.83 -31.67
C LEU A 151 -9.27 4.98 -32.74
N GLN A 152 -9.44 6.16 -33.32
CA GLN A 152 -10.38 6.41 -34.39
C GLN A 152 -10.03 5.62 -35.67
N GLN A 153 -8.75 5.35 -35.90
CA GLN A 153 -8.25 4.53 -36.99
C GLN A 153 -8.32 3.02 -36.67
N GLY A 154 -8.85 2.63 -35.51
CA GLY A 154 -9.06 1.23 -35.12
C GLY A 154 -7.89 0.59 -34.40
N ALA A 155 -6.95 1.37 -33.87
CA ALA A 155 -5.90 0.85 -33.00
C ALA A 155 -6.49 0.26 -31.72
N LEU A 156 -5.91 -0.85 -31.25
CA LEU A 156 -6.30 -1.49 -30.00
C LEU A 156 -5.36 -1.08 -28.89
N LEU A 157 -5.93 -0.75 -27.74
CA LEU A 157 -5.16 -0.55 -26.53
C LEU A 157 -4.77 -1.91 -25.94
N VAL A 158 -3.48 -2.09 -25.69
CA VAL A 158 -2.96 -3.26 -25.00
C VAL A 158 -2.35 -2.79 -23.69
N ARG A 159 -2.76 -3.43 -22.59
CA ARG A 159 -2.19 -3.14 -21.30
C ARG A 159 -0.69 -3.42 -21.29
N ASN A 160 0.12 -2.44 -20.87
CA ASN A 160 1.53 -2.68 -20.60
C ASN A 160 1.63 -3.68 -19.41
N PRO A 161 2.26 -4.86 -19.59
CA PRO A 161 2.36 -5.86 -18.53
C PRO A 161 3.14 -5.39 -17.29
N SER A 162 3.99 -4.38 -17.44
CA SER A 162 4.74 -3.79 -16.33
C SER A 162 3.98 -2.66 -15.62
N ALA A 163 2.89 -2.14 -16.20
CA ALA A 163 2.07 -1.11 -15.58
C ALA A 163 1.09 -1.71 -14.58
N ARG A 164 1.01 -1.09 -13.40
CA ARG A 164 -0.04 -1.37 -12.44
C ARG A 164 -1.21 -0.44 -12.72
N LEU A 165 -2.38 -1.01 -12.82
CA LEU A 165 -3.62 -0.27 -13.09
C LEU A 165 -4.63 -0.62 -12.00
N ALA A 166 -5.38 0.38 -11.58
CA ALA A 166 -6.56 0.24 -10.73
C ALA A 166 -7.61 1.27 -11.14
N TRP A 167 -8.82 1.10 -10.69
CA TRP A 167 -9.88 2.08 -10.87
C TRP A 167 -10.86 2.00 -9.70
N SER A 168 -11.58 3.07 -9.47
CA SER A 168 -12.67 3.12 -8.51
C SER A 168 -13.70 4.15 -8.94
N GLU A 169 -14.92 3.97 -8.46
CA GLU A 169 -16.01 4.95 -8.59
C GLU A 169 -16.13 5.71 -7.27
N VAL A 170 -16.20 7.03 -7.34
CA VAL A 170 -16.49 7.90 -6.22
C VAL A 170 -17.45 8.99 -6.70
N ASP A 171 -18.56 9.13 -6.01
CA ASP A 171 -19.71 9.92 -6.46
C ASP A 171 -20.14 9.47 -7.87
N ASP A 172 -20.17 10.36 -8.85
CA ASP A 172 -20.50 10.05 -10.26
C ASP A 172 -19.25 10.00 -11.15
N ASP A 173 -18.04 10.04 -10.55
CA ASP A 173 -16.77 10.06 -11.26
C ASP A 173 -16.10 8.68 -11.27
N LEU A 174 -15.42 8.37 -12.38
CA LEU A 174 -14.51 7.23 -12.50
C LEU A 174 -13.07 7.71 -12.33
N LEU A 175 -12.42 7.24 -11.28
CA LEU A 175 -11.00 7.50 -11.04
C LEU A 175 -10.16 6.35 -11.58
N LEU A 176 -9.22 6.66 -12.46
CA LEU A 176 -8.24 5.73 -13.00
C LEU A 176 -6.88 5.98 -12.38
N PHE A 177 -6.21 4.91 -12.00
CA PHE A 177 -4.87 4.94 -11.43
C PHE A 177 -3.92 4.13 -12.30
N ALA A 178 -2.81 4.71 -12.65
CA ALA A 178 -1.80 4.06 -13.49
C ALA A 178 -0.40 4.42 -13.01
N SER A 179 0.36 3.43 -12.57
CA SER A 179 1.77 3.59 -12.19
C SER A 179 2.03 4.77 -11.24
N GLY A 180 1.20 4.91 -10.21
CA GLY A 180 1.32 5.96 -9.20
C GLY A 180 0.67 7.29 -9.56
N ASN A 181 0.00 7.39 -10.71
CA ASN A 181 -0.72 8.59 -11.13
C ASN A 181 -2.24 8.35 -11.13
N SER A 182 -3.02 9.43 -11.01
CA SER A 182 -4.48 9.42 -11.15
C SER A 182 -4.96 10.34 -12.25
N ARG A 183 -6.06 9.97 -12.90
CA ARG A 183 -6.81 10.79 -13.86
C ARG A 183 -8.31 10.58 -13.67
#